data_0ee0d0ce846ff13150c834723934ba8e
#
_entry.id   0ee0d0ce846ff13150c834723934ba8e
#
_cell.length_a   1.000
_cell.length_b   1.000
_cell.length_c   1.000
_cell.angle_alpha   90.00
_cell.angle_beta   90.00
_cell.angle_gamma   90.00
#
_symmetry.space_group_name_H-M   'P 1'
#
loop_
_entity.id
_entity.type
_entity.pdbx_description
1 polymer ?
#
loop_
_entity_poly.entity_id
_entity_poly.type
_entity_poly.pdbx_seq_one_letter_code
_entity_poly.pdbx_strand_id
1 'polypeptide(L)'
;EIPDASARLFLSGGASVTVGGIVLVFGTTGAEEVTVTQGEVVLDASFNKGGDVLVLDQPASGFFASYSGSNVLLDSASVDLAVPVGTSGLTLSFAGDERILVYDTAIASILIDTQPISASPAALVGFG
;
A
#
# COMPACT_ATOMS: atom_id res chain seq x y z
N GLU A 1 5.76 -6.68 13.56
CA GLU A 1 6.99 -6.05 13.06
C GLU A 1 7.58 -6.88 11.94
N ILE A 2 8.04 -6.20 10.90
CA ILE A 2 8.72 -6.87 9.81
C ILE A 2 10.17 -7.11 10.21
N PRO A 3 10.66 -8.35 10.11
CA PRO A 3 12.07 -8.59 10.41
C PRO A 3 12.97 -7.79 9.47
N ASP A 4 14.25 -7.75 9.77
CA ASP A 4 15.20 -7.01 8.95
C ASP A 4 14.98 -7.35 7.48
N ALA A 5 14.77 -6.32 6.66
CA ALA A 5 14.58 -6.52 5.24
C ALA A 5 15.83 -7.15 4.64
N SER A 6 15.65 -8.16 3.80
CA SER A 6 16.76 -8.80 3.12
C SER A 6 17.30 -7.93 1.99
N ALA A 7 16.53 -6.91 1.55
CA ALA A 7 16.94 -5.99 0.52
C ALA A 7 16.34 -4.61 0.77
N ARG A 8 17.04 -3.58 0.30
CA ARG A 8 16.53 -2.22 0.26
C ARG A 8 16.62 -1.76 -1.19
N LEU A 9 15.51 -1.20 -1.67
CA LEU A 9 15.42 -0.76 -3.06
C LEU A 9 15.15 0.73 -3.09
N PHE A 10 16.01 1.49 -3.76
CA PHE A 10 15.86 2.93 -3.91
C PHE A 10 15.46 3.22 -5.35
N LEU A 11 14.32 3.86 -5.54
CA LEU A 11 13.77 4.13 -6.85
C LEU A 11 14.18 5.51 -7.34
N SER A 12 14.22 5.67 -8.66
CA SER A 12 14.31 6.98 -9.30
C SER A 12 12.90 7.49 -9.58
N GLY A 13 12.74 8.80 -9.74
CA GLY A 13 11.44 9.37 -10.07
C GLY A 13 10.89 8.75 -11.36
N GLY A 14 9.64 8.33 -11.32
CA GLY A 14 8.99 7.69 -12.45
C GLY A 14 9.33 6.22 -12.66
N ALA A 15 10.05 5.59 -11.72
CA ALA A 15 10.43 4.19 -11.86
C ALA A 15 9.22 3.26 -11.77
N SER A 16 9.33 2.12 -12.45
CA SER A 16 8.34 1.05 -12.39
C SER A 16 9.10 -0.25 -12.09
N VAL A 17 8.75 -0.91 -10.99
CA VAL A 17 9.47 -2.10 -10.53
C VAL A 17 8.49 -3.17 -10.06
N THR A 18 8.95 -4.43 -10.10
CA THR A 18 8.24 -5.56 -9.52
C THR A 18 9.10 -6.13 -8.42
N VAL A 19 8.52 -6.31 -7.24
CA VAL A 19 9.26 -6.81 -6.07
C VAL A 19 8.57 -8.01 -5.44
N GLY A 20 9.38 -8.81 -4.76
CA GLY A 20 8.90 -9.94 -3.95
C GLY A 20 9.95 -10.23 -2.89
N GLY A 21 9.63 -11.10 -1.92
CA GLY A 21 10.54 -11.39 -0.81
C GLY A 21 10.39 -10.36 0.31
N ILE A 22 11.45 -10.13 1.07
CA ILE A 22 11.44 -9.19 2.19
C ILE A 22 12.20 -7.94 1.76
N VAL A 23 11.47 -6.87 1.44
CA VAL A 23 12.05 -5.69 0.80
C VAL A 23 11.51 -4.41 1.45
N LEU A 24 12.41 -3.47 1.69
CA LEU A 24 12.07 -2.09 2.04
C LEU A 24 12.29 -1.22 0.82
N VAL A 25 11.24 -0.55 0.35
CA VAL A 25 11.28 0.23 -0.89
C VAL A 25 11.22 1.71 -0.57
N PHE A 26 12.17 2.47 -1.11
CA PHE A 26 12.23 3.92 -0.98
C PHE A 26 11.85 4.55 -2.31
N GLY A 27 10.86 5.43 -2.29
CA GLY A 27 10.45 6.19 -3.46
C GLY A 27 11.07 7.57 -3.49
N THR A 28 10.49 8.43 -4.32
CA THR A 28 10.88 9.83 -4.43
C THR A 28 9.64 10.71 -4.29
N THR A 29 9.77 12.01 -4.52
CA THR A 29 8.61 12.91 -4.55
C THR A 29 7.87 12.81 -5.89
N GLY A 30 8.43 12.10 -6.88
CA GLY A 30 7.76 11.84 -8.15
C GLY A 30 6.81 10.66 -8.07
N ALA A 31 6.22 10.32 -9.20
CA ALA A 31 5.28 9.20 -9.30
C ALA A 31 6.03 7.91 -9.63
N GLU A 32 5.94 6.91 -8.78
CA GLU A 32 6.52 5.60 -9.02
C GLU A 32 5.43 4.54 -9.04
N GLU A 33 5.72 3.42 -9.70
CA GLU A 33 4.83 2.27 -9.72
C GLU A 33 5.57 1.06 -9.16
N VAL A 34 4.98 0.43 -8.13
CA VAL A 34 5.56 -0.75 -7.49
C VAL A 34 4.56 -1.90 -7.61
N THR A 35 4.98 -2.99 -8.22
CA THR A 35 4.18 -4.21 -8.30
C THR A 35 4.69 -5.21 -7.27
N VAL A 36 3.81 -5.70 -6.42
CA VAL A 36 4.15 -6.70 -5.40
C VAL A 36 3.44 -7.99 -5.72
N THR A 37 4.24 -9.03 -5.94
CA THR A 37 3.71 -10.34 -6.31
C THR A 37 3.59 -11.29 -5.12
N GLN A 38 4.50 -11.16 -4.15
CA GLN A 38 4.50 -11.98 -2.94
C GLN A 38 5.49 -11.42 -1.94
N GLY A 39 5.42 -11.86 -0.69
CA GLY A 39 6.41 -11.56 0.33
C GLY A 39 5.96 -10.46 1.29
N GLU A 40 6.93 -9.92 2.01
CA GLU A 40 6.73 -8.83 2.97
C GLU A 40 7.40 -7.57 2.43
N VAL A 41 6.60 -6.56 2.11
CA VAL A 41 7.13 -5.34 1.51
C VAL A 41 6.71 -4.15 2.34
N VAL A 42 7.68 -3.31 2.69
CA VAL A 42 7.45 -2.05 3.40
C VAL A 42 7.76 -0.92 2.43
N LEU A 43 6.79 -0.03 2.25
CA LEU A 43 7.02 1.19 1.48
C LEU A 43 7.39 2.31 2.43
N ASP A 44 8.47 3.02 2.10
CA ASP A 44 8.93 4.17 2.88
C ASP A 44 7.93 5.32 2.80
N ALA A 45 7.99 6.23 3.77
CA ALA A 45 7.08 7.37 3.82
C ALA A 45 7.11 8.24 2.56
N SER A 46 8.16 8.17 1.76
CA SER A 46 8.23 8.87 0.48
C SER A 46 7.07 8.51 -0.46
N PHE A 47 6.45 7.34 -0.27
CA PHE A 47 5.33 6.92 -1.11
C PHE A 47 4.02 7.65 -0.78
N ASN A 48 3.99 8.50 0.24
CA ASN A 48 2.79 9.31 0.50
C ASN A 48 2.86 10.72 -0.08
N LYS A 49 3.86 11.00 -0.92
CA LYS A 49 4.10 12.35 -1.45
C LYS A 49 3.36 12.66 -2.75
N GLY A 50 2.82 11.66 -3.41
CA GLY A 50 1.88 11.88 -4.49
C GLY A 50 2.12 11.07 -5.74
N GLY A 51 1.04 10.65 -6.37
CA GLY A 51 1.04 10.04 -7.70
C GLY A 51 1.51 8.62 -7.81
N ASP A 52 1.90 8.00 -6.70
CA ASP A 52 2.42 6.63 -6.75
C ASP A 52 1.29 5.61 -6.93
N VAL A 53 1.63 4.47 -7.53
CA VAL A 53 0.72 3.36 -7.74
C VAL A 53 1.34 2.09 -7.16
N LEU A 54 0.58 1.40 -6.34
CA LEU A 54 0.97 0.08 -5.82
C LEU A 54 0.11 -0.95 -6.53
N VAL A 55 0.73 -1.80 -7.34
CA VAL A 55 0.02 -2.82 -8.13
C VAL A 55 0.10 -4.14 -7.40
N LEU A 56 -1.05 -4.69 -7.06
CA LEU A 56 -1.13 -5.93 -6.29
C LEU A 56 -1.60 -7.11 -7.13
N ASP A 57 -2.35 -6.83 -8.19
CA ASP A 57 -2.82 -7.83 -9.18
C ASP A 57 -3.51 -9.03 -8.52
N GLN A 58 -4.19 -8.78 -7.42
CA GLN A 58 -4.97 -9.76 -6.68
C GLN A 58 -6.32 -9.14 -6.33
N PRO A 59 -7.37 -9.94 -6.12
CA PRO A 59 -8.67 -9.37 -5.76
C PRO A 59 -8.60 -8.61 -4.43
N ALA A 60 -9.22 -7.45 -4.38
CA ALA A 60 -9.26 -6.65 -3.14
C ALA A 60 -9.88 -7.44 -2.00
N SER A 61 -10.89 -8.25 -2.26
CA SER A 61 -11.57 -9.05 -1.25
C SER A 61 -10.66 -10.11 -0.61
N GLY A 62 -9.50 -10.38 -1.20
CA GLY A 62 -8.50 -11.28 -0.61
C GLY A 62 -7.61 -10.62 0.42
N PHE A 63 -7.73 -9.31 0.64
CA PHE A 63 -6.89 -8.56 1.56
C PHE A 63 -7.65 -8.18 2.82
N PHE A 64 -6.91 -8.21 3.94
CA PHE A 64 -7.35 -7.62 5.19
C PHE A 64 -6.57 -6.34 5.41
N ALA A 65 -7.25 -5.29 5.83
CA ALA A 65 -6.63 -3.99 6.03
C ALA A 65 -6.80 -3.52 7.47
N SER A 66 -5.74 -2.93 8.01
CA SER A 66 -5.76 -2.27 9.30
C SER A 66 -4.75 -1.14 9.25
N TYR A 67 -4.74 -0.28 10.28
CA TYR A 67 -3.71 0.74 10.36
C TYR A 67 -2.91 0.60 11.64
N SER A 68 -1.67 1.06 11.59
CA SER A 68 -0.78 1.16 12.74
C SER A 68 0.02 2.44 12.57
N GLY A 69 -0.24 3.42 13.43
CA GLY A 69 0.35 4.75 13.27
C GLY A 69 -0.08 5.37 11.94
N SER A 70 0.88 5.78 11.14
CA SER A 70 0.62 6.39 9.83
C SER A 70 0.73 5.39 8.68
N ASN A 71 0.78 4.10 8.98
CA ASN A 71 0.86 3.06 7.96
C ASN A 71 -0.43 2.25 7.92
N VAL A 72 -0.77 1.79 6.73
CA VAL A 72 -1.84 0.81 6.53
C VAL A 72 -1.18 -0.54 6.25
N LEU A 73 -1.66 -1.56 6.92
CA LEU A 73 -1.21 -2.92 6.75
C LEU A 73 -2.20 -3.65 5.85
N LEU A 74 -1.70 -4.20 4.76
CA LEU A 74 -2.52 -4.95 3.79
C LEU A 74 -1.98 -6.38 3.74
N ASP A 75 -2.81 -7.33 4.16
CA ASP A 75 -2.40 -8.72 4.25
C ASP A 75 -3.29 -9.61 3.40
N SER A 76 -2.66 -10.47 2.61
CA SER A 76 -3.35 -11.53 1.88
C SER A 76 -2.63 -12.85 2.15
N ALA A 77 -3.06 -13.93 1.49
CA ALA A 77 -2.45 -15.23 1.67
C ALA A 77 -0.97 -15.25 1.26
N SER A 78 -0.56 -14.38 0.33
CA SER A 78 0.80 -14.39 -0.21
C SER A 78 1.55 -13.08 0.00
N VAL A 79 0.89 -12.01 0.46
CA VAL A 79 1.48 -10.68 0.52
C VAL A 79 1.19 -10.03 1.86
N ASP A 80 2.23 -9.50 2.50
CA ASP A 80 2.13 -8.65 3.69
C ASP A 80 2.75 -7.30 3.34
N LEU A 81 1.96 -6.24 3.44
CA LEU A 81 2.39 -4.90 3.07
C LEU A 81 2.26 -3.93 4.23
N ALA A 82 3.22 -3.02 4.33
CA ALA A 82 3.07 -1.83 5.16
C ALA A 82 3.20 -0.62 4.22
N VAL A 83 2.16 0.19 4.17
CA VAL A 83 2.02 1.26 3.18
C VAL A 83 1.78 2.57 3.92
N PRO A 84 2.59 3.61 3.66
CA PRO A 84 2.36 4.90 4.31
C PRO A 84 1.09 5.53 3.77
N VAL A 85 0.37 6.22 4.65
CA VAL A 85 -0.84 6.94 4.26
C VAL A 85 -0.66 8.43 4.48
N GLY A 86 -1.15 9.21 3.54
CA GLY A 86 -1.11 10.66 3.63
C GLY A 86 -2.33 11.28 2.98
N THR A 87 -2.36 12.61 2.95
CA THR A 87 -3.49 13.35 2.39
C THR A 87 -3.46 13.43 0.87
N SER A 88 -2.32 13.09 0.26
CA SER A 88 -2.19 13.11 -1.20
C SER A 88 -2.82 11.89 -1.88
N GLY A 89 -2.97 10.80 -1.13
CA GLY A 89 -3.51 9.57 -1.69
C GLY A 89 -2.47 8.69 -2.38
N LEU A 90 -2.72 7.40 -2.35
CA LEU A 90 -1.91 6.40 -3.04
C LEU A 90 -2.86 5.47 -3.77
N THR A 91 -2.62 5.23 -5.05
CA THR A 91 -3.47 4.32 -5.81
C THR A 91 -3.09 2.88 -5.53
N LEU A 92 -4.08 2.08 -5.12
CA LEU A 92 -3.94 0.64 -4.95
C LEU A 92 -4.61 -0.03 -6.14
N SER A 93 -3.83 -0.71 -6.97
CA SER A 93 -4.36 -1.38 -8.15
C SER A 93 -4.52 -2.86 -7.86
N PHE A 94 -5.74 -3.27 -7.59
CA PHE A 94 -6.11 -4.68 -7.42
C PHE A 94 -6.49 -5.29 -8.77
N ALA A 95 -6.70 -6.59 -8.82
CA ALA A 95 -7.12 -7.25 -10.05
C ALA A 95 -8.50 -6.75 -10.47
N GLY A 96 -8.56 -5.98 -11.56
CA GLY A 96 -9.80 -5.43 -12.10
C GLY A 96 -10.41 -4.29 -11.28
N ASP A 97 -9.66 -3.70 -10.35
CA ASP A 97 -10.22 -2.73 -9.41
C ASP A 97 -9.12 -1.81 -8.91
N GLU A 98 -9.33 -0.50 -9.02
CA GLU A 98 -8.39 0.47 -8.46
C GLU A 98 -9.06 1.25 -7.35
N ARG A 99 -8.35 1.45 -6.24
CA ARG A 99 -8.84 2.19 -5.09
C ARG A 99 -7.81 3.19 -4.63
N ILE A 100 -8.27 4.26 -3.99
CA ILE A 100 -7.39 5.29 -3.46
C ILE A 100 -7.30 5.12 -1.94
N LEU A 101 -6.07 4.98 -1.45
CA LEU A 101 -5.77 4.98 -0.03
C LEU A 101 -5.41 6.40 0.38
N VAL A 102 -6.15 6.99 1.30
CA VAL A 102 -5.96 8.39 1.68
C VAL A 102 -6.36 8.61 3.13
N TYR A 103 -5.70 9.58 3.78
CA TYR A 103 -6.16 10.10 5.08
C TYR A 103 -7.05 11.31 4.81
N ASP A 104 -8.31 11.19 5.21
CA ASP A 104 -9.27 12.28 5.03
C ASP A 104 -9.30 13.12 6.31
N THR A 105 -8.78 14.32 6.24
CA THR A 105 -8.69 15.22 7.39
C THR A 105 -10.04 15.76 7.83
N ALA A 106 -11.03 15.80 6.93
CA ALA A 106 -12.36 16.30 7.26
C ALA A 106 -13.08 15.40 8.26
N ILE A 107 -12.82 14.09 8.20
CA ILE A 107 -13.44 13.11 9.09
C ILE A 107 -12.41 12.40 9.98
N ALA A 108 -11.14 12.76 9.87
CA ALA A 108 -10.03 12.20 10.64
C ALA A 108 -10.01 10.66 10.53
N SER A 109 -10.13 10.14 9.32
CA SER A 109 -10.18 8.70 9.06
C SER A 109 -9.30 8.33 7.87
N ILE A 110 -8.75 7.11 7.95
CA ILE A 110 -8.05 6.50 6.82
C ILE A 110 -9.09 5.76 6.00
N LEU A 111 -9.09 6.02 4.69
CA LEU A 111 -10.05 5.43 3.77
C LEU A 111 -9.33 4.70 2.63
N ILE A 112 -9.89 3.55 2.24
CA ILE A 112 -9.60 2.96 0.94
C ILE A 112 -10.89 3.13 0.13
N ASP A 113 -10.87 4.09 -0.78
CA ASP A 113 -12.05 4.67 -1.42
C ASP A 113 -13.03 5.17 -0.35
N THR A 114 -14.16 4.49 -0.17
CA THR A 114 -15.14 4.89 0.83
C THR A 114 -15.13 3.99 2.07
N GLN A 115 -14.27 2.98 2.10
CA GLN A 115 -14.22 2.06 3.24
C GLN A 115 -13.29 2.59 4.33
N PRO A 116 -13.80 2.89 5.53
CA PRO A 116 -12.95 3.29 6.65
C PRO A 116 -12.08 2.11 7.12
N ILE A 117 -10.83 2.41 7.45
CA ILE A 117 -9.89 1.41 7.95
C ILE A 117 -9.73 1.62 9.44
N SER A 118 -9.77 0.54 10.20
CA SER A 118 -9.63 0.58 11.66
C SER A 118 -8.31 -0.04 12.09
N ALA A 119 -8.04 0.02 13.40
CA ALA A 119 -6.84 -0.62 13.95
C ALA A 119 -6.94 -2.15 13.97
N SER A 120 -8.14 -2.69 13.84
CA SER A 120 -8.35 -4.13 13.76
C SER A 120 -8.47 -4.57 12.31
N PRO A 121 -7.80 -5.66 11.90
CA PRO A 121 -7.87 -6.12 10.52
C PRO A 121 -9.30 -6.47 10.11
N ALA A 122 -9.67 -6.05 8.92
CA ALA A 122 -10.97 -6.35 8.35
C ALA A 122 -10.81 -6.53 6.84
N ALA A 123 -11.59 -7.44 6.26
CA ALA A 123 -11.53 -7.69 4.83
C ALA A 123 -11.97 -6.45 4.05
N LEU A 124 -11.30 -6.20 2.92
CA LEU A 124 -11.73 -5.14 2.01
C LEU A 124 -13.03 -5.55 1.34
N VAL A 125 -13.93 -4.58 1.21
CA VAL A 125 -15.22 -4.82 0.57
C VAL A 125 -14.99 -4.96 -0.92
N GLY A 126 -15.50 -6.03 -1.51
CA GLY A 126 -15.41 -6.23 -2.94
C GLY A 126 -16.38 -5.33 -3.67
N PHE A 127 -16.01 -4.94 -4.88
CA PHE A 127 -16.97 -4.30 -5.78
C PHE A 127 -17.63 -5.39 -6.58
N GLY A 128 -18.93 -5.37 -6.54
CA GLY A 128 -19.75 -6.40 -7.13
C GLY A 128 -19.52 -6.67 -8.58
#